data_0192291a05895a4dfbc28fa4bffe5235
#
_entry.id   0192291a05895a4dfbc28fa4bffe5235
#
_cell.length_a   1.000
_cell.length_b   1.000
_cell.length_c   1.000
_cell.angle_alpha   90.00
_cell.angle_beta   90.00
_cell.angle_gamma   90.00
#
_symmetry.space_group_name_H-M   'P 1'
#
loop_
_entity.id
_entity.type
_entity.pdbx_description
1 polymer ?
#
loop_
_entity_poly.entity_id
_entity_poly.type
_entity_poly.pdbx_seq_one_letter_code
_entity_poly.pdbx_strand_id
1 'polypeptide(L)'
;MIGVLMNDSLSEEGHEISYIYKDIASSIIKYGGIPIPIVIDDYETTLNLIDKCAGIIIQGGDTYTDKHLRIVNYLYDNNIPTLGICLGMQMMGMLFNGKLGHIDNHKSNLNYVHEITIDKKSLLYKIIKQDKIMVNSRHHDYLISTDLNVSAKSDVIEAIESKNRVFFLGVQWHPETMIAYDILQNKIFEYFIGGSIYGFK
;
A
#
# COMPACT_ATOMS: atom_id res chain seq x y z
N MET A 1 -1.87 -7.13 15.76
CA MET A 1 -0.57 -6.93 15.07
C MET A 1 -0.85 -6.59 13.61
N ILE A 2 -0.08 -5.69 13.03
CA ILE A 2 -0.13 -5.33 11.61
C ILE A 2 1.23 -5.67 11.01
N GLY A 3 1.25 -6.59 10.06
CA GLY A 3 2.47 -6.97 9.36
C GLY A 3 2.88 -5.92 8.33
N VAL A 4 4.18 -5.72 8.16
CA VAL A 4 4.74 -4.87 7.10
C VAL A 4 5.74 -5.72 6.34
N LEU A 5 5.46 -5.97 5.04
CA LEU A 5 6.42 -6.66 4.20
C LEU A 5 7.67 -5.80 4.06
N MET A 6 8.82 -6.37 4.40
CA MET A 6 10.10 -5.66 4.35
C MET A 6 10.59 -5.54 2.91
N ASN A 7 11.31 -4.47 2.64
CA ASN A 7 12.11 -4.34 1.42
C ASN A 7 13.55 -4.75 1.71
N ASP A 8 14.24 -5.24 0.70
CA ASP A 8 15.65 -5.58 0.78
C ASP A 8 16.53 -4.47 0.21
N SER A 9 17.72 -4.31 0.73
CA SER A 9 18.72 -3.35 0.28
C SER A 9 20.13 -3.83 0.65
N LEU A 10 21.13 -3.07 0.27
CA LEU A 10 22.51 -3.25 0.72
C LEU A 10 22.88 -2.12 1.69
N SER A 11 23.56 -2.45 2.79
CA SER A 11 24.19 -1.46 3.66
C SER A 11 25.37 -0.78 2.95
N GLU A 12 25.89 0.29 3.53
CA GLU A 12 27.10 0.97 3.02
C GLU A 12 28.31 0.03 2.95
N GLU A 13 28.38 -0.97 3.84
CA GLU A 13 29.42 -2.00 3.86
C GLU A 13 29.14 -3.19 2.92
N GLY A 14 28.00 -3.18 2.18
CA GLY A 14 27.63 -4.22 1.23
C GLY A 14 26.95 -5.45 1.84
N HIS A 15 26.48 -5.38 3.10
CA HIS A 15 25.67 -6.43 3.69
C HIS A 15 24.21 -6.34 3.25
N GLU A 16 23.59 -7.48 3.00
CA GLU A 16 22.15 -7.54 2.75
C GLU A 16 21.40 -7.15 4.03
N ILE A 17 20.46 -6.23 3.87
CA ILE A 17 19.58 -5.75 4.94
C ILE A 17 18.13 -5.77 4.48
N SER A 18 17.22 -6.04 5.41
CA SER A 18 15.78 -5.86 5.19
C SER A 18 15.27 -4.76 6.11
N TYR A 19 14.38 -3.89 5.60
CA TYR A 19 13.92 -2.71 6.33
C TYR A 19 12.44 -2.43 6.12
N ILE A 20 11.85 -1.67 7.07
CA ILE A 20 10.57 -0.98 6.90
C ILE A 20 10.78 0.52 7.07
N TYR A 21 10.00 1.33 6.35
CA TYR A 21 10.02 2.77 6.55
C TYR A 21 9.46 3.14 7.92
N LYS A 22 10.15 4.06 8.62
CA LYS A 22 9.75 4.54 9.95
C LYS A 22 8.35 5.15 9.94
N ASP A 23 7.98 5.85 8.87
CA ASP A 23 6.66 6.48 8.74
C ASP A 23 5.53 5.45 8.71
N ILE A 24 5.75 4.27 8.11
CA ILE A 24 4.81 3.14 8.16
C ILE A 24 4.63 2.66 9.61
N ALA A 25 5.75 2.38 10.30
CA ALA A 25 5.69 1.93 11.69
C ALA A 25 5.00 2.95 12.60
N SER A 26 5.33 4.24 12.43
CA SER A 26 4.72 5.34 13.18
C SER A 26 3.22 5.47 12.91
N SER A 27 2.79 5.27 11.65
CA SER A 27 1.38 5.26 11.26
C SER A 27 0.61 4.14 11.95
N ILE A 28 1.19 2.94 12.01
CA ILE A 28 0.58 1.79 12.69
C ILE A 28 0.42 2.06 14.18
N ILE A 29 1.48 2.53 14.84
CA ILE A 29 1.47 2.83 16.29
C ILE A 29 0.45 3.92 16.62
N LYS A 30 0.37 4.97 15.80
CA LYS A 30 -0.57 6.09 16.00
C LYS A 30 -2.03 5.63 16.12
N TYR A 31 -2.41 4.57 15.39
CA TYR A 31 -3.78 4.03 15.38
C TYR A 31 -3.94 2.74 16.19
N GLY A 32 -3.04 2.51 17.16
CA GLY A 32 -3.14 1.43 18.15
C GLY A 32 -2.71 0.06 17.64
N GLY A 33 -2.11 -0.03 16.45
CA GLY A 33 -1.51 -1.26 15.94
C GLY A 33 -0.11 -1.51 16.49
N ILE A 34 0.33 -2.75 16.40
CA ILE A 34 1.71 -3.16 16.68
C ILE A 34 2.35 -3.54 15.35
N PRO A 35 3.36 -2.78 14.85
CA PRO A 35 4.03 -3.10 13.60
C PRO A 35 4.91 -4.34 13.76
N ILE A 36 4.74 -5.30 12.85
CA ILE A 36 5.55 -6.52 12.77
C ILE A 36 6.28 -6.53 11.43
N PRO A 37 7.60 -6.32 11.39
CA PRO A 37 8.39 -6.49 10.19
C PRO A 37 8.33 -7.96 9.72
N ILE A 38 8.04 -8.19 8.44
CA ILE A 38 7.94 -9.52 7.84
C ILE A 38 9.01 -9.64 6.76
N VAL A 39 10.03 -10.45 7.04
CA VAL A 39 11.09 -10.77 6.07
C VAL A 39 10.54 -11.69 5.00
N ILE A 40 10.90 -11.42 3.75
CA ILE A 40 10.52 -12.22 2.58
C ILE A 40 11.71 -13.07 2.16
N ASP A 41 11.99 -14.12 2.90
CA ASP A 41 13.09 -15.05 2.60
C ASP A 41 12.54 -16.46 2.32
N ASP A 42 12.22 -17.21 3.38
CA ASP A 42 11.56 -18.51 3.25
C ASP A 42 10.04 -18.33 3.16
N TYR A 43 9.43 -18.90 2.12
CA TYR A 43 8.01 -18.70 1.82
C TYR A 43 7.10 -19.16 2.95
N GLU A 44 7.33 -20.36 3.50
CA GLU A 44 6.50 -20.94 4.57
C GLU A 44 6.61 -20.13 5.87
N THR A 45 7.82 -19.73 6.22
CA THR A 45 8.06 -18.85 7.38
C THR A 45 7.39 -17.50 7.21
N THR A 46 7.45 -16.92 6.01
CA THR A 46 6.77 -15.66 5.69
C THR A 46 5.26 -15.79 5.87
N LEU A 47 4.64 -16.86 5.35
CA LEU A 47 3.20 -17.10 5.51
C LEU A 47 2.81 -17.29 6.97
N ASN A 48 3.60 -18.04 7.74
CA ASN A 48 3.38 -18.25 9.17
C ASN A 48 3.41 -16.94 9.99
N LEU A 49 4.20 -15.95 9.56
CA LEU A 49 4.21 -14.62 10.17
C LEU A 49 2.98 -13.80 9.74
N ILE A 50 2.61 -13.86 8.47
CA ILE A 50 1.43 -13.20 7.92
C ILE A 50 0.17 -13.65 8.65
N ASP A 51 -0.01 -14.95 8.86
CA ASP A 51 -1.19 -15.54 9.51
C ASP A 51 -1.37 -15.12 10.98
N LYS A 52 -0.32 -14.58 11.61
CA LYS A 52 -0.40 -13.99 12.96
C LYS A 52 -0.82 -12.53 12.97
N CYS A 53 -0.92 -11.91 11.79
CA CYS A 53 -1.25 -10.50 11.65
C CYS A 53 -2.74 -10.31 11.33
N ALA A 54 -3.33 -9.27 11.86
CA ALA A 54 -4.72 -8.91 11.58
C ALA A 54 -4.89 -8.19 10.23
N GLY A 55 -3.80 -7.72 9.64
CA GLY A 55 -3.72 -7.10 8.34
C GLY A 55 -2.28 -6.86 7.93
N ILE A 56 -2.05 -6.64 6.64
CA ILE A 56 -0.72 -6.49 6.04
C ILE A 56 -0.61 -5.16 5.30
N ILE A 57 0.51 -4.47 5.48
CA ILE A 57 0.92 -3.33 4.65
C ILE A 57 2.03 -3.81 3.72
N ILE A 58 1.83 -3.58 2.42
CA ILE A 58 2.87 -3.72 1.40
C ILE A 58 3.38 -2.31 1.14
N GLN A 59 4.57 -2.00 1.66
CA GLN A 59 5.14 -0.65 1.58
C GLN A 59 5.66 -0.31 0.18
N GLY A 60 5.95 0.97 -0.05
CA GLY A 60 6.63 1.45 -1.26
C GLY A 60 8.07 0.94 -1.33
N GLY A 61 8.63 0.92 -2.54
CA GLY A 61 9.99 0.48 -2.83
C GLY A 61 10.31 0.63 -4.30
N ASP A 62 11.48 0.16 -4.71
CA ASP A 62 11.94 0.28 -6.10
C ASP A 62 11.82 -1.02 -6.90
N THR A 63 11.89 -2.17 -6.24
CA THR A 63 11.91 -3.48 -6.90
C THR A 63 11.07 -4.51 -6.16
N TYR A 64 10.61 -5.51 -6.90
CA TYR A 64 9.95 -6.70 -6.36
C TYR A 64 10.40 -7.95 -7.14
N THR A 65 10.13 -9.10 -6.57
CA THR A 65 10.45 -10.42 -7.15
C THR A 65 9.18 -11.28 -7.26
N ASP A 66 9.27 -12.43 -7.91
CA ASP A 66 8.19 -13.40 -7.96
C ASP A 66 7.74 -13.87 -6.56
N LYS A 67 8.66 -13.89 -5.58
CA LYS A 67 8.30 -14.19 -4.18
C LYS A 67 7.27 -13.18 -3.65
N HIS A 68 7.46 -11.90 -3.92
CA HIS A 68 6.53 -10.84 -3.51
C HIS A 68 5.15 -11.04 -4.16
N LEU A 69 5.09 -11.30 -5.46
CA LEU A 69 3.82 -11.53 -6.16
C LEU A 69 3.08 -12.77 -5.63
N ARG A 70 3.80 -13.85 -5.30
CA ARG A 70 3.21 -15.03 -4.65
C ARG A 70 2.62 -14.70 -3.28
N ILE A 71 3.27 -13.84 -2.50
CA ILE A 71 2.75 -13.37 -1.22
C ILE A 71 1.50 -12.50 -1.43
N VAL A 72 1.51 -11.56 -2.37
CA VAL A 72 0.33 -10.74 -2.70
C VAL A 72 -0.85 -11.63 -3.11
N ASN A 73 -0.60 -12.68 -3.90
CA ASN A 73 -1.62 -13.66 -4.25
C ASN A 73 -2.18 -14.38 -3.01
N TYR A 74 -1.30 -14.83 -2.12
CA TYR A 74 -1.71 -15.46 -0.86
C TYR A 74 -2.60 -14.54 -0.01
N LEU A 75 -2.22 -13.27 0.14
CA LEU A 75 -3.00 -12.26 0.86
C LEU A 75 -4.40 -12.10 0.27
N TYR A 76 -4.49 -12.05 -1.06
CA TYR A 76 -5.76 -11.93 -1.76
C TYR A 76 -6.61 -13.19 -1.58
N ASP A 77 -6.07 -14.38 -1.85
CA ASP A 77 -6.82 -15.64 -1.83
C ASP A 77 -7.37 -15.96 -0.43
N ASN A 78 -6.62 -15.62 0.62
CA ASN A 78 -7.01 -15.84 2.02
C ASN A 78 -7.79 -14.66 2.63
N ASN A 79 -8.19 -13.66 1.81
CA ASN A 79 -8.96 -12.50 2.24
C ASN A 79 -8.32 -11.75 3.42
N ILE A 80 -6.99 -11.67 3.45
CA ILE A 80 -6.24 -10.96 4.49
C ILE A 80 -6.32 -9.46 4.20
N PRO A 81 -6.75 -8.62 5.16
CA PRO A 81 -6.80 -7.18 4.97
C PRO A 81 -5.45 -6.63 4.51
N THR A 82 -5.41 -5.99 3.35
CA THR A 82 -4.15 -5.57 2.72
C THR A 82 -4.21 -4.12 2.23
N LEU A 83 -3.25 -3.31 2.67
CA LEU A 83 -2.99 -1.96 2.18
C LEU A 83 -1.70 -1.95 1.37
N GLY A 84 -1.77 -1.66 0.06
CA GLY A 84 -0.61 -1.48 -0.79
C GLY A 84 -0.28 0.01 -0.98
N ILE A 85 1.00 0.39 -0.84
CA ILE A 85 1.47 1.76 -1.00
C ILE A 85 2.51 1.78 -2.13
N CYS A 86 2.33 2.65 -3.12
CA CYS A 86 3.22 2.86 -4.26
C CYS A 86 3.57 1.53 -4.96
N LEU A 87 4.76 0.98 -4.79
CA LEU A 87 5.14 -0.34 -5.31
C LEU A 87 4.16 -1.43 -4.85
N GLY A 88 3.67 -1.36 -3.61
CA GLY A 88 2.66 -2.29 -3.09
C GLY A 88 1.38 -2.27 -3.91
N MET A 89 0.87 -1.10 -4.28
CA MET A 89 -0.28 -0.97 -5.19
C MET A 89 0.04 -1.55 -6.57
N GLN A 90 1.24 -1.29 -7.10
CA GLN A 90 1.64 -1.80 -8.41
C GLN A 90 1.68 -3.33 -8.42
N MET A 91 2.24 -3.97 -7.40
CA MET A 91 2.22 -5.43 -7.24
C MET A 91 0.79 -5.99 -7.17
N MET A 92 -0.10 -5.34 -6.43
CA MET A 92 -1.52 -5.71 -6.38
C MET A 92 -2.16 -5.64 -7.77
N GLY A 93 -1.89 -4.58 -8.53
CA GLY A 93 -2.40 -4.42 -9.90
C GLY A 93 -1.83 -5.45 -10.86
N MET A 94 -0.55 -5.75 -10.77
CA MET A 94 0.15 -6.74 -11.62
C MET A 94 -0.44 -8.15 -11.46
N LEU A 95 -0.86 -8.52 -10.25
CA LEU A 95 -1.53 -9.81 -9.99
C LEU A 95 -2.82 -9.95 -10.81
N PHE A 96 -3.47 -8.85 -11.17
CA PHE A 96 -4.74 -8.79 -11.91
C PHE A 96 -4.55 -8.22 -13.32
N ASN A 97 -3.72 -8.89 -14.12
CA ASN A 97 -3.43 -8.55 -15.51
C ASN A 97 -2.95 -7.10 -15.70
N GLY A 98 -2.32 -6.54 -14.67
CA GLY A 98 -1.80 -5.19 -14.69
C GLY A 98 -0.67 -5.00 -15.68
N LYS A 99 -0.53 -3.78 -16.18
CA LYS A 99 0.61 -3.36 -16.99
C LYS A 99 1.20 -2.11 -16.38
N LEU A 100 2.53 -2.09 -16.24
CA LEU A 100 3.26 -0.91 -15.78
C LEU A 100 3.66 -0.03 -16.96
N GLY A 101 3.63 1.26 -16.73
CA GLY A 101 4.19 2.30 -17.57
C GLY A 101 5.20 3.12 -16.79
N HIS A 102 5.96 3.93 -17.51
CA HIS A 102 6.94 4.86 -16.95
C HIS A 102 6.56 6.30 -17.32
N ILE A 103 6.71 7.22 -16.38
CA ILE A 103 6.43 8.64 -16.57
C ILE A 103 7.59 9.46 -16.02
N ASP A 104 8.18 10.28 -16.88
CA ASP A 104 9.24 11.21 -16.50
C ASP A 104 8.67 12.43 -15.78
N ASN A 105 9.47 13.02 -14.89
CA ASN A 105 9.17 14.27 -14.18
C ASN A 105 7.90 14.24 -13.28
N HIS A 106 7.44 13.04 -12.91
CA HIS A 106 6.29 12.89 -12.00
C HIS A 106 6.71 12.80 -10.53
N LYS A 107 7.92 12.31 -10.25
CA LYS A 107 8.50 12.23 -8.91
C LYS A 107 8.88 13.62 -8.39
N SER A 108 8.43 13.94 -7.18
CA SER A 108 8.70 15.21 -6.52
C SER A 108 8.88 15.05 -5.01
N ASN A 109 9.66 15.93 -4.39
CA ASN A 109 9.83 15.98 -2.94
C ASN A 109 8.81 16.90 -2.24
N LEU A 110 7.88 17.50 -2.98
CA LEU A 110 6.82 18.33 -2.42
C LEU A 110 5.81 17.49 -1.64
N ASN A 111 5.22 18.10 -0.61
CA ASN A 111 4.19 17.47 0.19
C ASN A 111 2.88 17.26 -0.58
N TYR A 112 2.56 18.16 -1.51
CA TYR A 112 1.43 18.08 -2.43
C TYR A 112 1.94 18.33 -3.84
N VAL A 113 1.60 17.46 -4.77
CA VAL A 113 2.09 17.50 -6.15
C VAL A 113 0.94 17.71 -7.13
N HIS A 114 -0.11 16.88 -7.05
CA HIS A 114 -1.24 16.96 -7.95
C HIS A 114 -2.55 16.56 -7.27
N GLU A 115 -3.66 16.95 -7.91
CA GLU A 115 -5.01 16.56 -7.49
C GLU A 115 -5.37 15.20 -8.10
N ILE A 116 -6.00 14.35 -7.32
CA ILE A 116 -6.61 13.10 -7.79
C ILE A 116 -8.13 13.17 -7.68
N THR A 117 -8.83 12.49 -8.58
CA THR A 117 -10.28 12.33 -8.53
C THR A 117 -10.63 10.92 -8.08
N ILE A 118 -11.46 10.80 -7.03
CA ILE A 118 -11.86 9.55 -6.38
C ILE A 118 -13.26 9.15 -6.86
N ASP A 119 -13.42 7.88 -7.27
CA ASP A 119 -14.74 7.33 -7.61
C ASP A 119 -15.64 7.30 -6.38
N LYS A 120 -16.79 7.97 -6.44
CA LYS A 120 -17.78 8.05 -5.35
C LYS A 120 -18.36 6.71 -4.91
N LYS A 121 -18.21 5.66 -5.72
CA LYS A 121 -18.67 4.30 -5.41
C LYS A 121 -17.58 3.41 -4.80
N SER A 122 -16.37 3.96 -4.60
CA SER A 122 -15.20 3.23 -4.11
C SER A 122 -15.16 3.14 -2.58
N LEU A 123 -14.41 2.15 -2.07
CA LEU A 123 -14.04 2.06 -0.67
C LEU A 123 -13.20 3.29 -0.26
N LEU A 124 -12.29 3.73 -1.13
CA LEU A 124 -11.48 4.92 -0.87
C LEU A 124 -12.35 6.14 -0.61
N TYR A 125 -13.43 6.35 -1.40
CA TYR A 125 -14.37 7.44 -1.15
C TYR A 125 -15.12 7.27 0.19
N LYS A 126 -15.52 6.06 0.53
CA LYS A 126 -16.16 5.76 1.83
C LYS A 126 -15.27 6.18 3.00
N ILE A 127 -13.94 6.02 2.86
CA ILE A 127 -12.94 6.38 3.87
C ILE A 127 -12.70 7.89 3.91
N ILE A 128 -12.36 8.48 2.77
CA ILE A 128 -11.92 9.88 2.64
C ILE A 128 -13.09 10.84 2.74
N LYS A 129 -14.24 10.52 2.11
CA LYS A 129 -15.46 11.35 1.99
C LYS A 129 -15.19 12.69 1.28
N GLN A 130 -14.30 12.66 0.30
CA GLN A 130 -14.02 13.75 -0.64
C GLN A 130 -13.85 13.13 -2.03
N ASP A 131 -14.32 13.80 -3.06
CA ASP A 131 -14.20 13.36 -4.46
C ASP A 131 -12.92 13.86 -5.13
N LYS A 132 -12.22 14.80 -4.50
CA LYS A 132 -10.92 15.33 -4.93
C LYS A 132 -10.04 15.61 -3.74
N ILE A 133 -8.77 15.20 -3.82
CA ILE A 133 -7.75 15.49 -2.81
C ILE A 133 -6.41 15.77 -3.49
N MET A 134 -5.55 16.50 -2.80
CA MET A 134 -4.16 16.67 -3.20
C MET A 134 -3.31 15.54 -2.61
N VAL A 135 -2.37 15.01 -3.40
CA VAL A 135 -1.45 13.95 -2.97
C VAL A 135 0.00 14.29 -3.29
N ASN A 136 0.93 13.61 -2.65
CA ASN A 136 2.34 13.62 -3.07
C ASN A 136 2.56 12.64 -4.23
N SER A 137 3.74 12.73 -4.86
CA SER A 137 4.17 11.78 -5.89
C SER A 137 5.67 11.51 -5.75
N ARG A 138 6.01 10.22 -5.56
CA ARG A 138 7.40 9.77 -5.36
C ARG A 138 7.76 8.59 -6.26
N HIS A 139 7.04 8.46 -7.38
CA HIS A 139 7.17 7.33 -8.30
C HIS A 139 7.47 7.80 -9.74
N HIS A 140 8.05 6.91 -10.52
CA HIS A 140 8.21 7.02 -11.97
C HIS A 140 7.36 5.98 -12.68
N ASP A 141 7.14 4.83 -12.05
CA ASP A 141 6.32 3.77 -12.62
C ASP A 141 4.90 3.85 -12.08
N TYR A 142 3.94 3.48 -12.93
CA TYR A 142 2.51 3.50 -12.62
C TYR A 142 1.77 2.38 -13.34
N LEU A 143 0.58 2.06 -12.88
CA LEU A 143 -0.31 1.12 -13.57
C LEU A 143 -0.99 1.81 -14.76
N ILE A 144 -0.76 1.27 -15.98
CA ILE A 144 -1.51 1.65 -17.18
C ILE A 144 -2.93 1.05 -17.13
N SER A 145 -3.02 -0.21 -16.68
CA SER A 145 -4.27 -0.98 -16.61
C SER A 145 -4.20 -2.03 -15.53
N THR A 146 -5.36 -2.50 -15.08
CA THR A 146 -5.55 -3.66 -14.20
C THR A 146 -7.01 -4.09 -14.26
N ASP A 147 -7.31 -5.36 -13.94
CA ASP A 147 -8.67 -5.86 -13.78
C ASP A 147 -9.30 -5.53 -12.41
N LEU A 148 -8.52 -4.97 -11.47
CA LEU A 148 -9.05 -4.43 -10.23
C LEU A 148 -9.86 -3.14 -10.48
N ASN A 149 -10.77 -2.83 -9.55
CA ASN A 149 -11.52 -1.57 -9.63
C ASN A 149 -10.57 -0.39 -9.40
N VAL A 150 -10.55 0.53 -10.36
CA VAL A 150 -9.82 1.80 -10.21
C VAL A 150 -10.65 2.73 -9.35
N SER A 151 -10.12 3.09 -8.17
CA SER A 151 -10.81 3.92 -7.17
C SER A 151 -10.37 5.38 -7.19
N ALA A 152 -9.21 5.71 -7.76
CA ALA A 152 -8.80 7.09 -7.99
C ALA A 152 -7.90 7.23 -9.23
N LYS A 153 -7.94 8.41 -9.85
CA LYS A 153 -7.13 8.78 -11.02
C LYS A 153 -6.70 10.24 -10.98
N SER A 154 -5.50 10.48 -11.53
CA SER A 154 -5.05 11.72 -12.14
C SER A 154 -4.83 11.48 -13.65
N ASP A 155 -3.69 11.86 -14.18
CA ASP A 155 -3.23 11.42 -15.51
C ASP A 155 -2.89 9.92 -15.52
N VAL A 156 -2.69 9.33 -14.34
CA VAL A 156 -2.39 7.91 -14.13
C VAL A 156 -3.40 7.28 -13.16
N ILE A 157 -3.36 5.95 -13.03
CA ILE A 157 -4.12 5.24 -11.99
C ILE A 157 -3.45 5.52 -10.63
N GLU A 158 -4.22 6.12 -9.72
CA GLU A 158 -3.75 6.54 -8.41
C GLU A 158 -4.20 5.62 -7.27
N ALA A 159 -5.31 4.93 -7.43
CA ALA A 159 -5.74 3.93 -6.46
C ALA A 159 -6.56 2.82 -7.11
N ILE A 160 -6.41 1.62 -6.55
CA ILE A 160 -7.14 0.41 -6.95
C ILE A 160 -7.69 -0.31 -5.74
N GLU A 161 -8.77 -1.05 -5.91
CA GLU A 161 -9.38 -1.83 -4.85
C GLU A 161 -10.06 -3.09 -5.36
N SER A 162 -10.22 -4.10 -4.50
CA SER A 162 -11.09 -5.25 -4.77
C SER A 162 -12.38 -5.13 -3.98
N LYS A 163 -13.52 -5.19 -4.65
CA LYS A 163 -14.86 -5.25 -4.01
C LYS A 163 -15.19 -6.63 -3.45
N ASN A 164 -14.39 -7.63 -3.78
CA ASN A 164 -14.61 -9.02 -3.40
C ASN A 164 -13.81 -9.44 -2.16
N ARG A 165 -13.14 -8.50 -1.50
CA ARG A 165 -12.33 -8.74 -0.31
C ARG A 165 -12.75 -7.79 0.81
N VAL A 166 -12.52 -8.22 2.05
CA VAL A 166 -12.87 -7.43 3.24
C VAL A 166 -12.16 -6.08 3.23
N PHE A 167 -10.91 -6.05 2.85
CA PHE A 167 -10.11 -4.85 2.59
C PHE A 167 -8.92 -5.21 1.70
N PHE A 168 -8.91 -4.69 0.49
CA PHE A 168 -7.79 -4.83 -0.45
C PHE A 168 -7.72 -3.54 -1.25
N LEU A 169 -6.94 -2.57 -0.74
CA LEU A 169 -6.81 -1.21 -1.26
C LEU A 169 -5.34 -0.91 -1.54
N GLY A 170 -5.05 -0.42 -2.74
CA GLY A 170 -3.75 0.10 -3.12
C GLY A 170 -3.83 1.59 -3.46
N VAL A 171 -2.84 2.36 -3.04
CA VAL A 171 -2.67 3.80 -3.36
C VAL A 171 -1.28 4.04 -3.94
N GLN A 172 -1.19 4.89 -4.99
CA GLN A 172 0.08 5.14 -5.68
C GLN A 172 0.96 6.14 -4.94
N TRP A 173 0.35 7.09 -4.24
CA TRP A 173 1.07 8.07 -3.42
C TRP A 173 1.49 7.49 -2.07
N HIS A 174 2.17 8.29 -1.26
CA HIS A 174 2.70 7.92 0.06
C HIS A 174 1.93 8.62 1.19
N PRO A 175 0.75 8.10 1.60
CA PRO A 175 -0.04 8.71 2.67
C PRO A 175 0.68 8.70 4.02
N GLU A 176 1.56 7.71 4.28
CA GLU A 176 2.33 7.60 5.53
C GLU A 176 3.23 8.80 5.78
N THR A 177 3.73 9.43 4.72
CA THR A 177 4.57 10.63 4.85
C THR A 177 3.76 11.91 5.05
N MET A 178 2.43 11.84 4.94
CA MET A 178 1.51 12.98 5.05
C MET A 178 0.73 13.03 6.36
N ILE A 179 0.78 11.99 7.19
CA ILE A 179 -0.04 11.87 8.41
C ILE A 179 0.20 12.97 9.46
N ALA A 180 1.33 13.67 9.41
CA ALA A 180 1.66 14.74 10.35
C ALA A 180 0.89 16.04 10.06
N TYR A 181 0.44 16.25 8.82
CA TYR A 181 -0.14 17.53 8.37
C TYR A 181 -1.42 17.38 7.53
N ASP A 182 -1.82 16.17 7.14
CA ASP A 182 -3.03 15.94 6.34
C ASP A 182 -3.96 14.91 7.01
N ILE A 183 -5.10 15.41 7.50
CA ILE A 183 -6.08 14.58 8.20
C ILE A 183 -6.77 13.58 7.26
N LEU A 184 -6.84 13.84 5.95
CA LEU A 184 -7.48 12.93 5.01
C LEU A 184 -6.65 11.66 4.81
N GLN A 185 -5.32 11.81 4.79
CA GLN A 185 -4.40 10.69 4.70
C GLN A 185 -4.44 9.81 5.95
N ASN A 186 -4.66 10.45 7.10
CA ASN A 186 -4.84 9.77 8.39
C ASN A 186 -6.02 8.78 8.37
N LYS A 187 -7.13 9.11 7.69
CA LYS A 187 -8.32 8.26 7.62
C LYS A 187 -8.04 6.89 6.98
N ILE A 188 -7.08 6.81 6.05
CA ILE A 188 -6.72 5.53 5.41
C ILE A 188 -6.14 4.58 6.46
N PHE A 189 -5.18 5.05 7.26
CA PHE A 189 -4.56 4.23 8.31
C PHE A 189 -5.54 3.93 9.45
N GLU A 190 -6.31 4.93 9.89
CA GLU A 190 -7.33 4.76 10.92
C GLU A 190 -8.35 3.68 10.54
N TYR A 191 -8.88 3.73 9.30
CA TYR A 191 -9.85 2.77 8.80
C TYR A 191 -9.21 1.38 8.63
N PHE A 192 -8.02 1.29 8.02
CA PHE A 192 -7.34 0.03 7.80
C PHE A 192 -6.96 -0.65 9.11
N ILE A 193 -6.28 0.05 10.01
CA ILE A 193 -5.78 -0.52 11.27
C ILE A 193 -6.94 -0.83 12.21
N GLY A 194 -7.89 0.09 12.36
CA GLY A 194 -9.08 -0.12 13.16
C GLY A 194 -9.93 -1.29 12.64
N GLY A 195 -10.16 -1.36 11.33
CA GLY A 195 -10.87 -2.46 10.70
C GLY A 195 -10.16 -3.81 10.85
N SER A 196 -8.84 -3.84 10.70
CA SER A 196 -8.05 -5.05 10.88
C SER A 196 -8.10 -5.58 12.31
N ILE A 197 -8.13 -4.71 13.31
CA ILE A 197 -8.11 -5.11 14.73
C ILE A 197 -9.51 -5.42 15.25
N TYR A 198 -10.53 -4.63 14.85
CA TYR A 198 -11.87 -4.67 15.44
C TYR A 198 -12.97 -5.13 14.47
N GLY A 199 -12.63 -5.42 13.23
CA GLY A 199 -13.55 -5.79 12.16
C GLY A 199 -13.96 -4.59 11.29
N PHE A 200 -14.02 -4.83 9.97
CA PHE A 200 -14.48 -3.84 8.99
C PHE A 200 -16.03 -3.72 9.02
N LYS A 201 -16.53 -2.47 8.95
CA LYS A 201 -17.97 -2.14 8.93
C LYS A 201 -18.42 -1.63 7.58
#